data_9553516582656a6e0016292e003d4d00
#
_entry.id   9553516582656a6e0016292e003d4d00
#
_cell.length_a   1.000
_cell.length_b   1.000
_cell.length_c   1.000
_cell.angle_alpha   90.00
_cell.angle_beta   90.00
_cell.angle_gamma   90.00
#
_symmetry.space_group_name_H-M   'P 1'
#
loop_
_entity.id
_entity.type
_entity.pdbx_description
1 polymer ?
#
loop_
_entity_poly.entity_id
_entity_poly.type
_entity_poly.pdbx_seq_one_letter_code
_entity_poly.pdbx_strand_id
1 'polypeptide(L)'
;RAAFPIFCFLLVEGFLHTHNRKKYGLNLFLFACISEIPWNFMFTNTWRYEKQNVFFTLFLGYLAFCALEYFWDNQKMQLVCVLALLTVSVFLKADYGWRGFVFLLIMYWFRNDKTAQAIIGSCWLYYEWKACFAFLSINMYNGERGFVKGKFLKYVFYWFYPVHITIL
;
A
#
# COMPACT_ATOMS: atom_id res chain seq x y z
N ARG A 1 7.54 -11.24 3.62
CA ARG A 1 7.88 -10.19 2.62
C ARG A 1 7.02 -10.27 1.35
N ALA A 2 6.51 -11.44 0.96
CA ALA A 2 5.55 -11.59 -0.14
C ALA A 2 4.20 -10.88 0.12
N ALA A 3 3.88 -10.55 1.36
CA ALA A 3 2.65 -9.86 1.72
C ALA A 3 2.59 -8.41 1.20
N PHE A 4 3.73 -7.73 1.08
CA PHE A 4 3.76 -6.32 0.66
C PHE A 4 3.21 -6.10 -0.77
N PRO A 5 3.65 -6.83 -1.82
CA PRO A 5 3.07 -6.71 -3.14
C PRO A 5 1.57 -7.02 -3.18
N ILE A 6 1.12 -7.98 -2.36
CA ILE A 6 -0.32 -8.30 -2.24
C ILE A 6 -1.07 -7.11 -1.64
N PHE A 7 -0.55 -6.48 -0.56
CA PHE A 7 -1.17 -5.29 0.01
C PHE A 7 -1.20 -4.11 -0.97
N CYS A 8 -0.14 -3.92 -1.76
CA CYS A 8 -0.11 -2.90 -2.81
C CYS A 8 -1.16 -3.16 -3.88
N PHE A 9 -1.29 -4.41 -4.33
CA PHE A 9 -2.32 -4.81 -5.27
C PHE A 9 -3.73 -4.58 -4.71
N LEU A 10 -4.00 -5.02 -3.48
CA LEU A 10 -5.28 -4.83 -2.81
C LEU A 10 -5.60 -3.34 -2.58
N LEU A 11 -4.58 -2.50 -2.37
CA LEU A 11 -4.77 -1.05 -2.27
C LEU A 11 -5.25 -0.47 -3.59
N VAL A 12 -4.63 -0.86 -4.71
CA VAL A 12 -5.04 -0.40 -6.06
C VAL A 12 -6.45 -0.87 -6.36
N GLU A 13 -6.76 -2.15 -6.17
CA GLU A 13 -8.10 -2.70 -6.36
C GLU A 13 -9.13 -2.00 -5.44
N GLY A 14 -8.80 -1.83 -4.17
CA GLY A 14 -9.65 -1.12 -3.23
C GLY A 14 -9.89 0.33 -3.61
N PHE A 15 -8.89 1.02 -4.15
CA PHE A 15 -9.03 2.39 -4.64
C PHE A 15 -9.95 2.49 -5.85
N LEU A 16 -9.82 1.59 -6.81
CA LEU A 16 -10.63 1.57 -8.04
C LEU A 16 -12.09 1.23 -7.76
N HIS A 17 -12.36 0.30 -6.84
CA HIS A 17 -13.70 -0.23 -6.57
C HIS A 17 -14.40 0.43 -5.36
N THR A 18 -13.75 1.38 -4.67
CA THR A 18 -14.38 2.00 -3.51
C THR A 18 -15.36 3.11 -3.91
N HIS A 19 -16.57 3.06 -3.34
CA HIS A 19 -17.60 4.09 -3.54
C HIS A 19 -17.29 5.39 -2.77
N ASN A 20 -16.61 5.27 -1.63
CA ASN A 20 -16.27 6.40 -0.76
C ASN A 20 -14.77 6.46 -0.52
N ARG A 21 -14.06 7.18 -1.39
CA ARG A 21 -12.62 7.36 -1.33
C ARG A 21 -12.18 8.04 -0.04
N LYS A 22 -12.90 9.07 0.42
CA LYS A 22 -12.55 9.78 1.68
C LYS A 22 -12.55 8.82 2.87
N LYS A 23 -13.59 7.99 2.99
CA LYS A 23 -13.68 6.99 4.06
C LYS A 23 -12.59 5.92 3.94
N TYR A 24 -12.22 5.54 2.71
CA TYR A 24 -11.16 4.57 2.47
C TYR A 24 -9.80 5.10 2.93
N GLY A 25 -9.44 6.33 2.53
CA GLY A 25 -8.21 6.99 2.97
C GLY A 25 -8.18 7.24 4.49
N LEU A 26 -9.30 7.67 5.08
CA LEU A 26 -9.39 7.85 6.53
C LEU A 26 -9.14 6.53 7.28
N ASN A 27 -9.72 5.42 6.82
CA ASN A 27 -9.46 4.12 7.42
C ASN A 27 -7.98 3.73 7.32
N LEU A 28 -7.34 3.91 6.15
CA LEU A 28 -5.91 3.63 5.99
C LEU A 28 -5.06 4.44 6.97
N PHE A 29 -5.36 5.72 7.12
CA PHE A 29 -4.66 6.60 8.05
C PHE A 29 -4.89 6.20 9.52
N LEU A 30 -6.13 5.93 9.91
CA LEU A 30 -6.46 5.48 11.26
C LEU A 30 -5.74 4.18 11.62
N PHE A 31 -5.73 3.21 10.70
CA PHE A 31 -5.02 1.95 10.94
C PHE A 31 -3.50 2.11 10.87
N ALA A 32 -2.96 3.09 10.14
CA ALA A 32 -1.56 3.45 10.24
C ALA A 32 -1.21 3.91 11.65
N CYS A 33 -2.02 4.81 12.23
CA CYS A 33 -1.81 5.31 13.59
C CYS A 33 -1.99 4.21 14.67
N ILE A 34 -3.02 3.37 14.54
CA ILE A 34 -3.27 2.25 15.47
C ILE A 34 -2.13 1.23 15.44
N SER A 35 -1.63 0.91 14.24
CA SER A 35 -0.57 -0.08 14.05
C SER A 35 0.80 0.42 14.49
N GLU A 36 0.97 1.71 14.71
CA GLU A 36 2.24 2.29 15.14
C GLU A 36 2.64 1.84 16.54
N ILE A 37 1.68 1.67 17.44
CA ILE A 37 1.92 1.22 18.81
C ILE A 37 2.55 -0.20 18.81
N PRO A 38 1.87 -1.24 18.30
CA PRO A 38 2.46 -2.58 18.28
C PRO A 38 3.74 -2.67 17.42
N TRP A 39 3.85 -1.86 16.35
CA TRP A 39 5.05 -1.78 15.53
C TRP A 39 6.27 -1.31 16.32
N ASN A 40 6.14 -0.24 17.07
CA ASN A 40 7.21 0.31 17.89
C ASN A 40 7.65 -0.69 18.99
N PHE A 41 6.69 -1.33 19.65
CA PHE A 41 6.99 -2.35 20.66
C PHE A 41 7.69 -3.57 20.10
N MET A 42 7.33 -4.03 18.90
CA MET A 42 7.95 -5.20 18.27
C MET A 42 9.45 -5.00 17.98
N PHE A 43 9.85 -3.78 17.59
CA PHE A 43 11.23 -3.52 17.17
C PHE A 43 12.14 -2.97 18.26
N THR A 44 11.63 -2.17 19.18
CA THR A 44 12.46 -1.43 20.14
C THR A 44 12.04 -1.60 21.59
N ASN A 45 10.92 -2.26 21.83
CA ASN A 45 10.28 -2.34 23.16
C ASN A 45 10.08 -0.96 23.80
N THR A 46 9.95 0.08 22.97
CA THR A 46 9.77 1.49 23.37
C THR A 46 8.63 2.10 22.59
N TRP A 47 8.16 3.27 23.04
CA TRP A 47 7.09 4.01 22.37
C TRP A 47 7.52 4.68 21.06
N ARG A 48 8.81 4.72 20.76
CA ARG A 48 9.35 5.38 19.56
C ARG A 48 10.29 4.47 18.81
N TYR A 49 9.97 4.24 17.54
CA TYR A 49 10.86 3.62 16.59
C TYR A 49 11.12 4.58 15.42
N GLU A 50 12.30 4.50 14.82
CA GLU A 50 12.67 5.42 13.74
C GLU A 50 11.92 5.19 12.43
N LYS A 51 11.41 3.97 12.23
CA LYS A 51 10.68 3.62 10.99
C LYS A 51 9.20 3.46 11.26
N GLN A 52 8.41 4.11 10.42
CA GLN A 52 6.96 4.01 10.46
C GLN A 52 6.48 2.71 9.81
N ASN A 53 5.34 2.18 10.25
CA ASN A 53 4.77 0.94 9.74
C ASN A 53 4.32 1.03 8.27
N VAL A 54 4.07 -0.13 7.65
CA VAL A 54 3.71 -0.27 6.23
C VAL A 54 2.44 0.50 5.82
N PHE A 55 1.48 0.70 6.74
CA PHE A 55 0.26 1.45 6.41
C PHE A 55 0.53 2.91 6.07
N PHE A 56 1.59 3.54 6.60
CA PHE A 56 1.98 4.87 6.16
C PHE A 56 2.44 4.87 4.70
N THR A 57 3.20 3.85 4.27
CA THR A 57 3.55 3.70 2.85
C THR A 57 2.30 3.55 1.98
N LEU A 58 1.35 2.71 2.40
CA LEU A 58 0.08 2.50 1.70
C LEU A 58 -0.77 3.77 1.65
N PHE A 59 -0.83 4.53 2.74
CA PHE A 59 -1.57 5.79 2.80
C PHE A 59 -0.99 6.85 1.86
N LEU A 60 0.35 6.99 1.82
CA LEU A 60 1.02 7.89 0.88
C LEU A 60 0.76 7.49 -0.58
N GLY A 61 0.80 6.19 -0.89
CA GLY A 61 0.43 5.67 -2.20
C GLY A 61 -1.03 5.98 -2.56
N TYR A 62 -1.96 5.81 -1.60
CA TYR A 62 -3.35 6.20 -1.77
C TYR A 62 -3.50 7.70 -2.10
N LEU A 63 -2.77 8.58 -1.40
CA LEU A 63 -2.79 10.02 -1.70
C LEU A 63 -2.23 10.33 -3.10
N ALA A 64 -1.21 9.59 -3.53
CA ALA A 64 -0.67 9.73 -4.88
C ALA A 64 -1.72 9.33 -5.94
N PHE A 65 -2.46 8.25 -5.75
CA PHE A 65 -3.54 7.85 -6.65
C PHE A 65 -4.64 8.92 -6.72
N CYS A 66 -5.01 9.51 -5.57
CA CYS A 66 -5.96 10.62 -5.53
C CYS A 66 -5.45 11.83 -6.34
N ALA A 67 -4.17 12.19 -6.19
CA ALA A 67 -3.57 13.31 -6.90
C ALA A 67 -3.50 13.04 -8.42
N LEU A 68 -3.12 11.83 -8.83
CA LEU A 68 -3.06 11.44 -10.24
C LEU A 68 -4.43 11.53 -10.92
N GLU A 69 -5.51 11.15 -10.24
CA GLU A 69 -6.85 11.27 -10.79
C GLU A 69 -7.42 12.68 -10.71
N TYR A 70 -7.14 13.42 -9.63
CA TYR A 70 -7.63 14.78 -9.49
C TYR A 70 -7.02 15.74 -10.52
N PHE A 71 -5.74 15.59 -10.81
CA PHE A 71 -5.01 16.42 -11.78
C PHE A 71 -4.81 15.70 -13.12
N TRP A 72 -5.75 14.87 -13.53
CA TRP A 72 -5.58 14.02 -14.72
C TRP A 72 -5.25 14.82 -15.99
N ASP A 73 -5.78 16.04 -16.14
CA ASP A 73 -5.51 16.94 -17.26
C ASP A 73 -4.20 17.74 -17.12
N ASN A 74 -3.57 17.72 -15.95
CA ASN A 74 -2.39 18.54 -15.66
C ASN A 74 -1.20 17.70 -15.20
N GLN A 75 -0.46 17.18 -16.16
CA GLN A 75 0.72 16.34 -15.90
C GLN A 75 1.78 17.01 -15.01
N LYS A 76 1.93 18.34 -15.10
CA LYS A 76 2.89 19.10 -14.26
C LYS A 76 2.47 19.03 -12.79
N MET A 77 1.18 19.21 -12.50
CA MET A 77 0.66 19.11 -11.13
C MET A 77 0.72 17.68 -10.60
N GLN A 78 0.43 16.68 -11.44
CA GLN A 78 0.64 15.27 -11.07
C GLN A 78 2.09 15.03 -10.63
N LEU A 79 3.05 15.46 -11.46
CA LEU A 79 4.48 15.29 -11.14
C LEU A 79 4.86 15.99 -9.83
N VAL A 80 4.44 17.24 -9.64
CA VAL A 80 4.71 17.99 -8.41
C VAL A 80 4.15 17.28 -7.18
N CYS A 81 2.89 16.81 -7.23
CA CYS A 81 2.26 16.08 -6.12
C CYS A 81 2.98 14.75 -5.83
N VAL A 82 3.33 13.99 -6.86
CA VAL A 82 4.05 12.71 -6.71
C VAL A 82 5.43 12.94 -6.09
N LEU A 83 6.18 13.94 -6.56
CA LEU A 83 7.50 14.28 -6.01
C LEU A 83 7.40 14.76 -4.56
N ALA A 84 6.40 15.58 -4.23
CA ALA A 84 6.15 16.01 -2.85
C ALA A 84 5.86 14.82 -1.93
N LEU A 85 4.98 13.88 -2.34
CA LEU A 85 4.66 12.69 -1.57
C LEU A 85 5.85 11.72 -1.47
N LEU A 86 6.65 11.60 -2.53
CA LEU A 86 7.90 10.84 -2.50
C LEU A 86 8.87 11.42 -1.45
N THR A 87 9.03 12.74 -1.44
CA THR A 87 9.85 13.43 -0.44
C THR A 87 9.34 13.16 0.98
N VAL A 88 8.03 13.25 1.20
CA VAL A 88 7.40 12.91 2.48
C VAL A 88 7.68 11.45 2.87
N SER A 89 7.63 10.49 1.91
CA SER A 89 7.92 9.08 2.20
C SER A 89 9.36 8.84 2.67
N VAL A 90 10.31 9.61 2.15
CA VAL A 90 11.72 9.57 2.60
C VAL A 90 11.85 10.12 4.02
N PHE A 91 11.24 11.27 4.30
CA PHE A 91 11.33 11.90 5.63
C PHE A 91 10.62 11.11 6.73
N LEU A 92 9.48 10.52 6.43
CA LEU A 92 8.74 9.67 7.39
C LEU A 92 9.46 8.35 7.68
N LYS A 93 10.51 7.99 6.91
CA LYS A 93 11.20 6.69 7.06
C LYS A 93 10.22 5.51 7.11
N ALA A 94 9.15 5.54 6.30
CA ALA A 94 8.18 4.45 6.24
C ALA A 94 8.89 3.12 5.90
N ASP A 95 8.35 1.98 6.36
CA ASP A 95 9.02 0.67 6.35
C ASP A 95 9.65 0.30 5.00
N TYR A 96 8.91 0.49 3.90
CA TYR A 96 9.44 0.30 2.54
C TYR A 96 9.99 1.59 1.92
N GLY A 97 9.90 2.74 2.60
CA GLY A 97 10.42 4.03 2.18
C GLY A 97 10.01 4.42 0.75
N TRP A 98 10.88 5.15 0.07
CA TRP A 98 10.65 5.59 -1.30
C TRP A 98 10.50 4.42 -2.29
N ARG A 99 11.17 3.27 -2.05
CA ARG A 99 11.06 2.08 -2.91
C ARG A 99 9.65 1.51 -2.90
N GLY A 100 9.03 1.42 -1.73
CA GLY A 100 7.66 0.96 -1.59
C GLY A 100 6.65 1.93 -2.20
N PHE A 101 6.89 3.24 -2.06
CA PHE A 101 6.07 4.27 -2.69
C PHE A 101 6.11 4.17 -4.23
N VAL A 102 7.32 4.05 -4.82
CA VAL A 102 7.46 3.87 -6.27
C VAL A 102 6.84 2.55 -6.73
N PHE A 103 6.99 1.48 -5.95
CA PHE A 103 6.34 0.21 -6.26
C PHE A 103 4.81 0.34 -6.34
N LEU A 104 4.20 1.09 -5.43
CA LEU A 104 2.75 1.39 -5.49
C LEU A 104 2.35 2.13 -6.77
N LEU A 105 3.16 3.09 -7.22
CA LEU A 105 2.93 3.78 -8.48
C LEU A 105 3.04 2.82 -9.68
N ILE A 106 4.01 1.91 -9.68
CA ILE A 106 4.14 0.86 -10.69
C ILE A 106 2.88 0.00 -10.72
N MET A 107 2.42 -0.49 -9.55
CA MET A 107 1.21 -1.31 -9.44
C MET A 107 -0.03 -0.58 -9.96
N TYR A 108 -0.15 0.72 -9.71
CA TYR A 108 -1.25 1.54 -10.18
C TYR A 108 -1.17 1.81 -11.70
N TRP A 109 0.02 2.09 -12.22
CA TRP A 109 0.21 2.44 -13.63
C TRP A 109 -0.04 1.27 -14.55
N PHE A 110 0.44 0.09 -14.17
CA PHE A 110 0.29 -1.15 -14.94
C PHE A 110 -0.92 -1.99 -14.51
N ARG A 111 -1.91 -1.41 -13.81
CA ARG A 111 -3.09 -2.12 -13.31
C ARG A 111 -3.94 -2.83 -14.39
N ASN A 112 -3.89 -2.32 -15.62
CA ASN A 112 -4.65 -2.89 -16.75
C ASN A 112 -3.89 -3.98 -17.51
N ASP A 113 -2.58 -4.14 -17.26
CA ASP A 113 -1.73 -5.14 -17.89
C ASP A 113 -1.00 -5.96 -16.81
N LYS A 114 -1.59 -7.09 -16.46
CA LYS A 114 -1.06 -7.99 -15.42
C LYS A 114 0.34 -8.51 -15.75
N THR A 115 0.63 -8.72 -17.04
CA THR A 115 1.93 -9.23 -17.48
C THR A 115 3.00 -8.17 -17.28
N ALA A 116 2.77 -6.95 -17.77
CA ALA A 116 3.67 -5.82 -17.55
C ALA A 116 3.83 -5.52 -16.06
N GLN A 117 2.73 -5.53 -15.29
CA GLN A 117 2.74 -5.35 -13.84
C GLN A 117 3.63 -6.38 -13.13
N ALA A 118 3.53 -7.66 -13.51
CA ALA A 118 4.33 -8.72 -12.92
C ALA A 118 5.81 -8.60 -13.30
N ILE A 119 6.14 -8.33 -14.55
CA ILE A 119 7.52 -8.21 -15.03
C ILE A 119 8.19 -7.00 -14.38
N ILE A 120 7.60 -5.81 -14.52
CA ILE A 120 8.18 -4.56 -14.03
C ILE A 120 8.22 -4.56 -12.50
N GLY A 121 7.14 -5.04 -11.85
CA GLY A 121 7.09 -5.16 -10.40
C GLY A 121 8.13 -6.15 -9.85
N SER A 122 8.35 -7.28 -10.51
CA SER A 122 9.40 -8.24 -10.13
C SER A 122 10.80 -7.68 -10.35
N CYS A 123 11.03 -6.98 -11.46
CA CYS A 123 12.30 -6.29 -11.71
C CYS A 123 12.57 -5.22 -10.64
N TRP A 124 11.56 -4.47 -10.21
CA TRP A 124 11.70 -3.48 -9.14
C TRP A 124 12.04 -4.14 -7.80
N LEU A 125 11.46 -5.31 -7.50
CA LEU A 125 11.65 -6.07 -6.27
C LEU A 125 12.83 -7.07 -6.34
N TYR A 126 13.77 -6.92 -7.29
CA TYR A 126 14.88 -7.88 -7.49
C TYR A 126 15.68 -8.15 -6.19
N TYR A 127 15.82 -7.14 -5.33
CA TYR A 127 16.49 -7.25 -4.04
C TYR A 127 15.73 -8.11 -3.00
N GLU A 128 14.44 -8.35 -3.24
CA GLU A 128 13.56 -9.21 -2.44
C GLU A 128 12.88 -10.27 -3.31
N TRP A 129 13.66 -11.07 -4.02
CA TRP A 129 13.17 -12.05 -5.00
C TRP A 129 12.01 -12.93 -4.48
N LYS A 130 11.96 -13.23 -3.15
CA LYS A 130 10.86 -13.96 -2.52
C LYS A 130 9.51 -13.22 -2.64
N ALA A 131 9.53 -11.90 -2.73
CA ALA A 131 8.32 -11.11 -2.90
C ALA A 131 7.71 -11.26 -4.31
N CYS A 132 8.52 -11.65 -5.31
CA CYS A 132 8.04 -11.87 -6.68
C CYS A 132 7.03 -13.03 -6.76
N PHE A 133 7.07 -14.00 -5.85
CA PHE A 133 6.05 -15.07 -5.80
C PHE A 133 4.63 -14.55 -5.55
N ALA A 134 4.48 -13.35 -4.98
CA ALA A 134 3.17 -12.73 -4.84
C ALA A 134 2.45 -12.50 -6.18
N PHE A 135 3.20 -12.29 -7.27
CA PHE A 135 2.62 -12.11 -8.59
C PHE A 135 1.92 -13.36 -9.13
N LEU A 136 2.26 -14.55 -8.66
CA LEU A 136 1.50 -15.76 -8.99
C LEU A 136 0.05 -15.62 -8.49
N SER A 137 -0.12 -15.23 -7.23
CA SER A 137 -1.46 -15.02 -6.64
C SER A 137 -2.18 -13.82 -7.27
N ILE A 138 -1.47 -12.73 -7.57
CA ILE A 138 -2.02 -11.54 -8.19
C ILE A 138 -2.53 -11.85 -9.61
N ASN A 139 -1.79 -12.62 -10.39
CA ASN A 139 -2.18 -12.99 -11.75
C ASN A 139 -3.37 -13.97 -11.79
N MET A 140 -3.54 -14.78 -10.74
CA MET A 140 -4.68 -15.68 -10.59
C MET A 140 -5.98 -14.96 -10.18
N TYR A 141 -5.90 -13.70 -9.77
CA TYR A 141 -7.09 -12.93 -9.39
C TYR A 141 -7.97 -12.66 -10.62
N ASN A 142 -9.24 -13.05 -10.51
CA ASN A 142 -10.22 -12.97 -11.60
C ASN A 142 -10.94 -11.61 -11.74
N GLY A 143 -10.58 -10.62 -10.92
CA GLY A 143 -11.27 -9.30 -10.92
C GLY A 143 -12.57 -9.29 -10.12
N GLU A 144 -13.02 -10.44 -9.61
CA GLU A 144 -14.26 -10.52 -8.85
C GLU A 144 -14.02 -10.40 -7.35
N ARG A 145 -14.97 -9.75 -6.67
CA ARG A 145 -14.95 -9.69 -5.22
C ARG A 145 -15.30 -11.05 -4.65
N GLY A 146 -14.37 -11.69 -3.99
CA GLY A 146 -14.58 -13.01 -3.37
C GLY A 146 -15.67 -13.01 -2.28
N PHE A 147 -15.65 -14.03 -1.45
CA PHE A 147 -16.69 -14.28 -0.42
C PHE A 147 -16.74 -13.23 0.71
N VAL A 148 -15.82 -12.25 0.71
CA VAL A 148 -15.78 -11.16 1.70
C VAL A 148 -16.91 -10.18 1.43
N LYS A 149 -18.11 -10.54 1.85
CA LYS A 149 -19.31 -9.69 1.77
C LYS A 149 -19.65 -9.17 3.17
N GLY A 150 -19.86 -7.85 3.29
CA GLY A 150 -20.30 -7.22 4.53
C GLY A 150 -19.28 -6.28 5.18
N LYS A 151 -19.79 -5.41 6.06
CA LYS A 151 -19.00 -4.39 6.75
C LYS A 151 -18.02 -4.98 7.76
N PHE A 152 -18.43 -6.04 8.44
CA PHE A 152 -17.64 -6.69 9.50
C PHE A 152 -16.35 -7.31 8.93
N LEU A 153 -16.44 -8.14 7.89
CA LEU A 153 -15.31 -8.80 7.27
C LEU A 153 -14.28 -7.82 6.70
N LYS A 154 -14.75 -6.65 6.21
CA LYS A 154 -13.85 -5.58 5.77
C LYS A 154 -12.92 -5.11 6.90
N TYR A 155 -13.44 -4.93 8.11
CA TYR A 155 -12.63 -4.47 9.25
C TYR A 155 -11.71 -5.57 9.79
N VAL A 156 -12.05 -6.85 9.65
CA VAL A 156 -11.17 -7.96 10.00
C VAL A 156 -9.83 -7.86 9.26
N PHE A 157 -9.83 -7.50 7.97
CA PHE A 157 -8.60 -7.30 7.21
C PHE A 157 -7.76 -6.12 7.69
N TYR A 158 -8.40 -5.03 8.11
CA TYR A 158 -7.66 -3.90 8.69
C TYR A 158 -7.05 -4.25 10.05
N TRP A 159 -7.79 -4.98 10.90
CA TRP A 159 -7.32 -5.42 12.21
C TRP A 159 -6.29 -6.54 12.14
N PHE A 160 -6.27 -7.30 11.06
CA PHE A 160 -5.32 -8.41 10.90
C PHE A 160 -3.87 -7.96 11.11
N TYR A 161 -3.47 -6.84 10.54
CA TYR A 161 -2.11 -6.35 10.61
C TYR A 161 -1.68 -5.95 12.04
N PRO A 162 -2.38 -5.04 12.75
CA PRO A 162 -1.99 -4.68 14.11
C PRO A 162 -2.07 -5.87 15.09
N VAL A 163 -3.05 -6.75 14.95
CA VAL A 163 -3.17 -7.95 15.79
C VAL A 163 -2.03 -8.93 15.51
N HIS A 164 -1.70 -9.17 14.24
CA HIS A 164 -0.60 -10.05 13.85
C HIS A 164 0.75 -9.57 14.42
N ILE A 165 1.03 -8.27 14.34
CA ILE A 165 2.25 -7.70 14.92
C ILE A 165 2.28 -7.83 16.45
N THR A 166 1.14 -7.71 17.11
CA THR A 166 1.07 -7.83 18.59
C THR A 166 1.36 -9.26 19.08
N ILE A 167 1.09 -10.27 18.23
CA ILE A 167 1.29 -11.69 18.55
C ILE A 167 2.72 -12.15 18.27
N LEU A 168 3.45 -11.48 17.37
CA LEU A 168 4.85 -11.78 17.04
C LEU A 168 5.82 -11.29 18.10
#